data_66b5314f92184285213db74970d212a0
#
_entry.id   66b5314f92184285213db74970d212a0
#
_cell.length_a   1.000
_cell.length_b   1.000
_cell.length_c   1.000
_cell.angle_alpha   90.00
_cell.angle_beta   90.00
_cell.angle_gamma   90.00
#
_symmetry.space_group_name_H-M   'P 1'
#
loop_
_entity.id
_entity.type
_entity.pdbx_description
1 polymer ?
#
loop_
_entity_poly.entity_id
_entity_poly.type
_entity_poly.pdbx_seq_one_letter_code
_entity_poly.pdbx_strand_id
1 'polypeptide(L)'
;MEESLVFAGAIIVFALIIISKGVKIVPQSDLYVIERLGKFNRELHGGFHIIIPIIDSVRAILTSREQLVDIAKQSVITRDNVNISIDGIVFCKVDDAMEATYNVVDFKNAIANLAMTTLRAEIGGMDLDDTLSNRETLNAKLQNELGSAAANWGIKVTRVEISDISVPAEIERAMNMQMEAEREKRAIETKARADKEAVIRKAEGFKQEEILKAEAIERMADAKRYEQEQVAAGQKEAMRLINESMSYNKDASEFLLAKDRIAAFKALAESGSTDKMILPYDVAQMVGSTSVLGDAFFKGVSNGNPNSL
;
A
#
# COMPACT_ATOMS: atom_id res chain seq x y z
N MET A 1 -83.39 -6.93 -41.24
CA MET A 1 -82.08 -6.35 -41.57
C MET A 1 -81.54 -5.52 -40.43
N GLU A 2 -82.38 -4.74 -39.73
CA GLU A 2 -81.93 -3.90 -38.61
C GLU A 2 -81.44 -4.69 -37.36
N GLU A 3 -82.15 -5.76 -37.00
CA GLU A 3 -81.79 -6.63 -35.89
C GLU A 3 -80.42 -7.36 -36.10
N SER A 4 -80.16 -7.78 -37.34
CA SER A 4 -78.89 -8.41 -37.71
C SER A 4 -77.70 -7.40 -37.67
N LEU A 5 -77.93 -6.13 -37.98
CA LEU A 5 -76.95 -5.04 -37.84
C LEU A 5 -76.66 -4.69 -36.37
N VAL A 6 -77.67 -4.64 -35.53
CA VAL A 6 -77.51 -4.44 -34.07
C VAL A 6 -76.73 -5.57 -33.41
N PHE A 7 -77.05 -6.81 -33.79
CA PHE A 7 -76.34 -8.01 -33.30
C PHE A 7 -74.87 -8.03 -33.75
N ALA A 8 -74.61 -7.71 -35.01
CA ALA A 8 -73.22 -7.57 -35.50
C ALA A 8 -72.44 -6.47 -34.76
N GLY A 9 -73.11 -5.29 -34.55
CA GLY A 9 -72.49 -4.24 -33.74
C GLY A 9 -72.15 -4.64 -32.32
N ALA A 10 -73.05 -5.35 -31.67
CA ALA A 10 -72.78 -5.87 -30.30
C ALA A 10 -71.61 -6.84 -30.25
N ILE A 11 -71.45 -7.70 -31.24
CA ILE A 11 -70.31 -8.65 -31.32
C ILE A 11 -69.01 -7.87 -31.56
N ILE A 12 -68.98 -6.86 -32.40
CA ILE A 12 -67.80 -6.03 -32.64
C ILE A 12 -67.37 -5.27 -31.37
N VAL A 13 -68.34 -4.68 -30.66
CA VAL A 13 -68.06 -3.97 -29.39
C VAL A 13 -67.52 -4.97 -28.33
N PHE A 14 -68.13 -6.15 -28.23
CA PHE A 14 -67.69 -7.20 -27.33
C PHE A 14 -66.26 -7.69 -27.67
N ALA A 15 -65.96 -7.89 -28.95
CA ALA A 15 -64.61 -8.25 -29.39
C ALA A 15 -63.59 -7.15 -29.08
N LEU A 16 -63.97 -5.86 -29.29
CA LEU A 16 -63.10 -4.73 -28.93
C LEU A 16 -62.81 -4.65 -27.42
N ILE A 17 -63.80 -4.94 -26.58
CA ILE A 17 -63.64 -4.99 -25.13
C ILE A 17 -62.71 -6.13 -24.74
N ILE A 18 -62.84 -7.30 -25.34
CA ILE A 18 -61.96 -8.44 -25.06
C ILE A 18 -60.53 -8.12 -25.49
N ILE A 19 -60.30 -7.56 -26.65
CA ILE A 19 -59.00 -7.17 -27.12
C ILE A 19 -58.36 -6.11 -26.21
N SER A 20 -59.13 -5.08 -25.87
CA SER A 20 -58.65 -4.01 -24.97
C SER A 20 -58.24 -4.50 -23.57
N LYS A 21 -58.98 -5.43 -22.99
CA LYS A 21 -58.66 -6.04 -21.71
C LYS A 21 -57.64 -7.17 -21.80
N GLY A 22 -57.48 -7.77 -22.95
CA GLY A 22 -56.52 -8.84 -23.21
C GLY A 22 -55.08 -8.39 -23.40
N VAL A 23 -54.88 -7.14 -23.80
CA VAL A 23 -53.54 -6.56 -23.96
C VAL A 23 -53.01 -6.09 -22.62
N LYS A 24 -51.84 -6.60 -22.25
CA LYS A 24 -51.08 -6.20 -21.06
C LYS A 24 -49.68 -5.75 -21.45
N ILE A 25 -49.30 -4.55 -21.11
CA ILE A 25 -47.94 -4.00 -21.22
C ILE A 25 -47.33 -4.12 -19.85
N VAL A 26 -46.27 -4.95 -19.72
CA VAL A 26 -45.54 -5.19 -18.49
C VAL A 26 -44.29 -4.28 -18.50
N PRO A 27 -44.05 -3.47 -17.46
CA PRO A 27 -42.82 -2.73 -17.31
C PRO A 27 -41.60 -3.68 -17.23
N GLN A 28 -40.45 -3.22 -17.70
CA GLN A 28 -39.24 -4.07 -17.80
C GLN A 28 -38.79 -4.68 -16.47
N SER A 29 -39.06 -4.01 -15.35
CA SER A 29 -38.64 -4.47 -14.02
C SER A 29 -39.72 -5.28 -13.30
N ASP A 30 -40.88 -5.46 -13.87
CA ASP A 30 -42.00 -6.14 -13.22
C ASP A 30 -42.16 -7.56 -13.77
N LEU A 31 -42.60 -8.45 -12.90
CA LEU A 31 -42.91 -9.84 -13.19
C LEU A 31 -44.38 -10.06 -12.85
N TYR A 32 -45.19 -10.41 -13.84
CA TYR A 32 -46.61 -10.67 -13.62
C TYR A 32 -46.85 -12.15 -13.62
N VAL A 33 -47.39 -12.68 -12.53
CA VAL A 33 -47.81 -14.10 -12.40
C VAL A 33 -49.22 -14.24 -12.89
N ILE A 34 -49.42 -15.04 -13.92
CA ILE A 34 -50.72 -15.29 -14.52
C ILE A 34 -51.27 -16.65 -14.09
N GLU A 35 -52.47 -16.63 -13.54
CA GLU A 35 -53.28 -17.82 -13.29
C GLU A 35 -54.32 -18.01 -14.40
N ARG A 36 -54.53 -19.28 -14.76
CA ARG A 36 -55.62 -19.70 -15.61
C ARG A 36 -56.56 -20.62 -14.86
N LEU A 37 -57.76 -20.15 -14.62
CA LEU A 37 -58.77 -20.90 -13.86
C LEU A 37 -58.23 -21.35 -12.46
N GLY A 38 -57.46 -20.49 -11.79
CA GLY A 38 -56.92 -20.79 -10.49
C GLY A 38 -55.64 -21.65 -10.44
N LYS A 39 -55.08 -21.98 -11.62
CA LYS A 39 -53.76 -22.67 -11.74
C LYS A 39 -52.72 -21.76 -12.34
N PHE A 40 -51.48 -21.86 -11.86
CA PHE A 40 -50.35 -21.19 -12.50
C PHE A 40 -50.29 -21.56 -14.00
N ASN A 41 -50.18 -20.57 -14.84
CA ASN A 41 -50.08 -20.73 -16.26
C ASN A 41 -48.71 -20.30 -16.82
N ARG A 42 -48.30 -19.06 -16.56
CA ARG A 42 -47.02 -18.49 -17.02
C ARG A 42 -46.68 -17.20 -16.28
N GLU A 43 -45.45 -16.81 -16.41
CA GLU A 43 -44.93 -15.52 -16.02
C GLU A 43 -44.82 -14.58 -17.21
N LEU A 44 -45.13 -13.29 -17.00
CA LEU A 44 -44.92 -12.27 -18.01
C LEU A 44 -43.78 -11.36 -17.55
N HIS A 45 -42.74 -11.33 -18.35
CA HIS A 45 -41.65 -10.40 -18.23
C HIS A 45 -41.94 -9.09 -18.95
N GLY A 46 -41.08 -8.06 -18.80
CA GLY A 46 -41.25 -6.79 -19.49
C GLY A 46 -41.51 -6.91 -20.98
N GLY A 47 -42.53 -6.21 -21.45
CA GLY A 47 -42.91 -6.19 -22.86
C GLY A 47 -44.43 -6.25 -23.11
N PHE A 48 -44.76 -6.50 -24.36
CA PHE A 48 -46.17 -6.64 -24.81
C PHE A 48 -46.62 -8.10 -24.72
N HIS A 49 -47.73 -8.33 -24.01
CA HIS A 49 -48.30 -9.65 -23.81
C HIS A 49 -49.82 -9.65 -24.05
N ILE A 50 -50.31 -10.77 -24.54
CA ILE A 50 -51.74 -11.00 -24.71
C ILE A 50 -52.19 -12.06 -23.74
N ILE A 51 -53.18 -11.74 -22.92
CA ILE A 51 -53.86 -12.65 -21.99
C ILE A 51 -55.34 -12.82 -22.44
N ILE A 52 -55.94 -13.92 -22.07
CA ILE A 52 -57.35 -14.19 -22.38
C ILE A 52 -58.16 -13.62 -21.19
N PRO A 53 -58.82 -12.46 -21.35
CA PRO A 53 -59.63 -11.92 -20.23
C PRO A 53 -60.74 -12.92 -19.89
N ILE A 54 -61.17 -12.97 -18.65
CA ILE A 54 -62.14 -13.92 -18.06
C ILE A 54 -61.51 -15.24 -17.62
N ILE A 55 -60.57 -15.81 -18.40
CA ILE A 55 -59.92 -17.09 -18.10
C ILE A 55 -58.60 -16.90 -17.39
N ASP A 56 -57.82 -15.92 -17.87
CA ASP A 56 -56.54 -15.55 -17.27
C ASP A 56 -56.69 -14.39 -16.29
N SER A 57 -56.09 -14.49 -15.12
CA SER A 57 -56.04 -13.45 -14.11
C SER A 57 -54.62 -13.16 -13.65
N VAL A 58 -54.31 -11.90 -13.39
CA VAL A 58 -53.02 -11.53 -12.79
C VAL A 58 -53.12 -11.79 -11.26
N ARG A 59 -52.36 -12.77 -10.79
CA ARG A 59 -52.32 -13.17 -9.37
C ARG A 59 -51.49 -12.25 -8.52
N ALA A 60 -50.27 -11.96 -9.01
CA ALA A 60 -49.32 -11.09 -8.32
C ALA A 60 -48.51 -10.28 -9.32
N ILE A 61 -48.11 -9.12 -8.87
CA ILE A 61 -47.19 -8.22 -9.56
C ILE A 61 -45.98 -8.08 -8.64
N LEU A 62 -44.86 -8.64 -9.04
CA LEU A 62 -43.60 -8.61 -8.32
C LEU A 62 -42.60 -7.73 -9.07
N THR A 63 -41.60 -7.22 -8.39
CA THR A 63 -40.52 -6.49 -9.06
C THR A 63 -39.21 -7.30 -8.98
N SER A 64 -38.50 -7.36 -10.10
CA SER A 64 -37.17 -7.98 -10.19
C SER A 64 -36.05 -7.08 -9.65
N ARG A 65 -36.39 -5.84 -9.24
CA ARG A 65 -35.42 -4.91 -8.62
C ARG A 65 -35.02 -5.42 -7.26
N GLU A 66 -33.81 -5.04 -6.86
CA GLU A 66 -33.35 -5.26 -5.50
C GLU A 66 -34.23 -4.49 -4.51
N GLN A 67 -34.68 -5.17 -3.48
CA GLN A 67 -35.55 -4.65 -2.43
C GLN A 67 -34.80 -4.73 -1.10
N LEU A 68 -35.10 -3.79 -0.22
CA LEU A 68 -34.61 -3.70 1.13
C LEU A 68 -35.64 -4.34 2.07
N VAL A 69 -35.16 -5.20 2.96
CA VAL A 69 -35.94 -5.76 4.06
C VAL A 69 -35.23 -5.41 5.36
N ASP A 70 -35.85 -4.56 6.16
CA ASP A 70 -35.31 -4.16 7.44
C ASP A 70 -35.46 -5.27 8.49
N ILE A 71 -34.39 -5.56 9.20
CA ILE A 71 -34.36 -6.40 10.37
C ILE A 71 -34.57 -5.48 11.59
N ALA A 72 -35.71 -5.58 12.22
CA ALA A 72 -36.05 -4.75 13.37
C ALA A 72 -35.03 -4.94 14.51
N LYS A 73 -34.73 -3.84 15.19
CA LYS A 73 -33.82 -3.80 16.34
C LYS A 73 -34.31 -4.80 17.42
N GLN A 74 -33.42 -5.68 17.85
CA GLN A 74 -33.68 -6.68 18.87
C GLN A 74 -32.52 -6.85 19.83
N SER A 75 -32.85 -7.26 21.05
CA SER A 75 -31.88 -7.59 22.09
C SER A 75 -31.44 -9.05 21.96
N VAL A 76 -30.15 -9.28 21.99
CA VAL A 76 -29.51 -10.60 21.91
C VAL A 76 -28.40 -10.69 22.95
N ILE A 77 -28.20 -11.88 23.51
CA ILE A 77 -27.14 -12.16 24.48
C ILE A 77 -26.03 -12.90 23.77
N THR A 78 -24.82 -12.36 23.83
CA THR A 78 -23.59 -12.96 23.27
C THR A 78 -23.12 -14.15 24.14
N ARG A 79 -22.14 -14.92 23.63
CA ARG A 79 -21.57 -16.08 24.35
C ARG A 79 -20.95 -15.69 25.69
N ASP A 80 -20.34 -14.51 25.77
CA ASP A 80 -19.75 -13.92 26.99
C ASP A 80 -20.77 -13.24 27.90
N ASN A 81 -22.08 -13.51 27.68
CA ASN A 81 -23.20 -13.06 28.48
C ASN A 81 -23.42 -11.53 28.50
N VAL A 82 -23.05 -10.85 27.43
CA VAL A 82 -23.37 -9.44 27.26
C VAL A 82 -24.67 -9.28 26.46
N ASN A 83 -25.58 -8.46 26.98
CA ASN A 83 -26.81 -8.11 26.25
C ASN A 83 -26.56 -6.97 25.29
N ILE A 84 -26.70 -7.21 23.99
CA ILE A 84 -26.53 -6.21 22.95
C ILE A 84 -27.83 -5.99 22.18
N SER A 85 -27.99 -4.83 21.62
CA SER A 85 -29.09 -4.50 20.72
C SER A 85 -28.56 -4.35 19.30
N ILE A 86 -29.16 -5.09 18.36
CA ILE A 86 -28.68 -5.17 16.99
C ILE A 86 -29.84 -5.05 16.01
N ASP A 87 -29.56 -4.41 14.87
CA ASP A 87 -30.43 -4.29 13.71
C ASP A 87 -29.61 -4.47 12.42
N GLY A 88 -30.32 -4.67 11.32
CA GLY A 88 -29.66 -4.90 10.03
C GLY A 88 -30.62 -4.75 8.85
N ILE A 89 -30.07 -4.94 7.68
CA ILE A 89 -30.77 -4.81 6.39
C ILE A 89 -30.43 -6.00 5.53
N VAL A 90 -31.43 -6.63 4.93
CA VAL A 90 -31.30 -7.66 3.91
C VAL A 90 -31.63 -7.09 2.55
N PHE A 91 -30.70 -7.22 1.62
CA PHE A 91 -30.90 -6.90 0.22
C PHE A 91 -31.31 -8.18 -0.51
N CYS A 92 -32.47 -8.17 -1.12
CA CYS A 92 -32.98 -9.32 -1.84
C CYS A 92 -33.68 -8.92 -3.14
N LYS A 93 -33.76 -9.84 -4.06
CA LYS A 93 -34.54 -9.70 -5.29
C LYS A 93 -35.33 -10.96 -5.58
N VAL A 94 -36.45 -10.81 -6.29
CA VAL A 94 -37.22 -11.94 -6.78
C VAL A 94 -36.48 -12.55 -7.97
N ASP A 95 -36.18 -13.83 -7.87
CA ASP A 95 -35.54 -14.64 -8.92
C ASP A 95 -36.57 -15.47 -9.69
N ASP A 96 -37.46 -16.14 -8.95
CA ASP A 96 -38.59 -16.89 -9.50
C ASP A 96 -39.92 -16.33 -8.94
N ALA A 97 -40.74 -15.77 -9.82
CA ALA A 97 -41.98 -15.12 -9.43
C ALA A 97 -43.08 -16.13 -9.06
N MET A 98 -43.05 -17.34 -9.63
CA MET A 98 -43.97 -18.40 -9.28
C MET A 98 -43.73 -18.87 -7.85
N GLU A 99 -42.49 -19.21 -7.51
CA GLU A 99 -42.14 -19.65 -6.15
C GLU A 99 -42.40 -18.55 -5.13
N ALA A 100 -42.11 -17.30 -5.44
CA ALA A 100 -42.34 -16.16 -4.58
C ALA A 100 -43.82 -15.87 -4.33
N THR A 101 -44.71 -16.33 -5.21
CA THR A 101 -46.16 -16.14 -5.09
C THR A 101 -46.86 -17.30 -4.37
N TYR A 102 -46.38 -18.53 -4.59
CA TYR A 102 -47.11 -19.72 -4.10
C TYR A 102 -46.44 -20.41 -2.91
N ASN A 103 -45.12 -20.31 -2.75
CA ASN A 103 -44.42 -20.98 -1.66
C ASN A 103 -44.41 -20.16 -0.36
N VAL A 104 -44.68 -18.85 -0.43
CA VAL A 104 -44.70 -17.98 0.74
C VAL A 104 -45.78 -16.91 0.60
N VAL A 105 -46.47 -16.60 1.71
CA VAL A 105 -47.54 -15.59 1.72
C VAL A 105 -46.98 -14.18 1.63
N ASP A 106 -45.94 -13.91 2.44
CA ASP A 106 -45.23 -12.63 2.48
C ASP A 106 -43.72 -12.89 2.68
N PHE A 107 -43.00 -12.89 1.58
CA PHE A 107 -41.57 -13.17 1.60
C PHE A 107 -40.78 -12.14 2.40
N LYS A 108 -41.22 -10.87 2.42
CA LYS A 108 -40.52 -9.81 3.18
C LYS A 108 -40.55 -10.09 4.67
N ASN A 109 -41.73 -10.36 5.20
CA ASN A 109 -41.88 -10.73 6.59
C ASN A 109 -41.19 -12.07 6.92
N ALA A 110 -41.27 -13.04 6.02
CA ALA A 110 -40.61 -14.32 6.18
C ALA A 110 -39.07 -14.16 6.26
N ILE A 111 -38.47 -13.39 5.35
CA ILE A 111 -37.04 -13.09 5.35
C ILE A 111 -36.64 -12.30 6.61
N ALA A 112 -37.40 -11.28 7.00
CA ALA A 112 -37.14 -10.52 8.22
C ALA A 112 -37.09 -11.39 9.45
N ASN A 113 -38.11 -12.27 9.62
CA ASN A 113 -38.20 -13.19 10.77
C ASN A 113 -37.08 -14.24 10.75
N LEU A 114 -36.75 -14.79 9.57
CA LEU A 114 -35.65 -15.73 9.42
C LEU A 114 -34.32 -15.04 9.75
N ALA A 115 -34.10 -13.83 9.24
CA ALA A 115 -32.92 -13.05 9.53
C ALA A 115 -32.75 -12.76 11.02
N MET A 116 -33.85 -12.38 11.71
CA MET A 116 -33.83 -12.16 13.14
C MET A 116 -33.44 -13.42 13.92
N THR A 117 -33.95 -14.59 13.54
CA THR A 117 -33.65 -15.85 14.23
C THR A 117 -32.24 -16.35 13.98
N THR A 118 -31.76 -16.24 12.71
CA THR A 118 -30.42 -16.62 12.34
C THR A 118 -29.37 -15.68 12.98
N LEU A 119 -29.65 -14.38 12.97
CA LEU A 119 -28.78 -13.36 13.59
C LEU A 119 -28.65 -13.62 15.09
N ARG A 120 -29.79 -13.96 15.80
CA ARG A 120 -29.74 -14.32 17.20
C ARG A 120 -28.92 -15.58 17.47
N ALA A 121 -29.00 -16.58 16.60
CA ALA A 121 -28.25 -17.82 16.74
C ALA A 121 -26.74 -17.60 16.53
N GLU A 122 -26.35 -16.85 15.49
CA GLU A 122 -24.97 -16.55 15.20
C GLU A 122 -24.31 -15.71 16.31
N ILE A 123 -24.95 -14.65 16.75
CA ILE A 123 -24.45 -13.79 17.84
C ILE A 123 -24.40 -14.54 19.18
N GLY A 124 -25.37 -15.38 19.47
CA GLY A 124 -25.35 -16.20 20.67
C GLY A 124 -24.16 -17.18 20.72
N GLY A 125 -23.55 -17.49 19.58
CA GLY A 125 -22.34 -18.31 19.48
C GLY A 125 -21.02 -17.52 19.46
N MET A 126 -21.07 -16.18 19.39
CA MET A 126 -19.90 -15.30 19.27
C MET A 126 -19.67 -14.47 20.53
N ASP A 127 -18.43 -14.11 20.81
CA ASP A 127 -18.11 -13.13 21.84
C ASP A 127 -18.38 -11.71 21.34
N LEU A 128 -18.53 -10.76 22.25
CA LEU A 128 -18.80 -9.36 21.90
C LEU A 128 -17.71 -8.76 21.00
N ASP A 129 -16.44 -8.99 21.36
CA ASP A 129 -15.30 -8.49 20.59
C ASP A 129 -15.29 -9.04 19.16
N ASP A 130 -15.62 -10.31 18.97
CA ASP A 130 -15.75 -10.94 17.65
C ASP A 130 -16.93 -10.36 16.86
N THR A 131 -18.06 -10.12 17.53
CA THR A 131 -19.25 -9.53 16.90
C THR A 131 -18.99 -8.11 16.40
N LEU A 132 -18.17 -7.34 17.10
CA LEU A 132 -17.81 -5.97 16.73
C LEU A 132 -16.70 -5.92 15.66
N SER A 133 -15.70 -6.80 15.74
CA SER A 133 -14.51 -6.80 14.88
C SER A 133 -14.70 -7.59 13.58
N ASN A 134 -15.50 -8.65 13.57
CA ASN A 134 -15.65 -9.60 12.46
C ASN A 134 -17.01 -9.48 11.75
N ARG A 135 -17.52 -8.26 11.58
CA ARG A 135 -18.82 -8.00 10.92
C ARG A 135 -18.93 -8.61 9.52
N GLU A 136 -17.83 -8.59 8.74
CA GLU A 136 -17.81 -9.18 7.40
C GLU A 136 -18.05 -10.69 7.42
N THR A 137 -17.44 -11.39 8.36
CA THR A 137 -17.65 -12.84 8.52
C THR A 137 -19.07 -13.14 8.93
N LEU A 138 -19.64 -12.34 9.83
CA LEU A 138 -21.03 -12.48 10.29
C LEU A 138 -22.00 -12.19 9.13
N ASN A 139 -21.80 -11.14 8.37
CA ASN A 139 -22.59 -10.82 7.18
C ASN A 139 -22.57 -11.96 6.16
N ALA A 140 -21.38 -12.55 5.90
CA ALA A 140 -21.23 -13.67 4.96
C ALA A 140 -21.95 -14.93 5.44
N LYS A 141 -21.89 -15.25 6.72
CA LYS A 141 -22.63 -16.38 7.31
C LYS A 141 -24.13 -16.17 7.21
N LEU A 142 -24.62 -14.98 7.61
CA LEU A 142 -26.03 -14.62 7.49
C LEU A 142 -26.51 -14.71 6.04
N GLN A 143 -25.73 -14.21 5.09
CA GLN A 143 -26.05 -14.28 3.66
C GLN A 143 -26.19 -15.74 3.18
N ASN A 144 -25.31 -16.63 3.59
CA ASN A 144 -25.34 -18.04 3.20
C ASN A 144 -26.57 -18.77 3.78
N GLU A 145 -26.84 -18.59 5.07
CA GLU A 145 -27.97 -19.22 5.75
C GLU A 145 -29.31 -18.70 5.22
N LEU A 146 -29.43 -17.38 5.11
CA LEU A 146 -30.62 -16.75 4.57
C LEU A 146 -30.82 -17.08 3.08
N GLY A 147 -29.70 -17.11 2.31
CA GLY A 147 -29.75 -17.42 0.88
C GLY A 147 -30.25 -18.84 0.61
N SER A 148 -29.80 -19.82 1.40
CA SER A 148 -30.24 -21.21 1.26
C SER A 148 -31.73 -21.41 1.57
N ALA A 149 -32.23 -20.73 2.60
CA ALA A 149 -33.65 -20.81 2.98
C ALA A 149 -34.54 -20.01 2.01
N ALA A 150 -34.12 -18.79 1.62
CA ALA A 150 -34.89 -17.92 0.73
C ALA A 150 -34.97 -18.46 -0.72
N ALA A 151 -33.99 -19.28 -1.13
CA ALA A 151 -34.03 -19.94 -2.44
C ALA A 151 -35.28 -20.80 -2.62
N ASN A 152 -35.78 -21.45 -1.58
CA ASN A 152 -37.03 -22.22 -1.61
C ASN A 152 -38.29 -21.36 -1.85
N TRP A 153 -38.15 -20.08 -1.70
CA TRP A 153 -39.22 -19.08 -1.96
C TRP A 153 -39.00 -18.31 -3.25
N GLY A 154 -38.04 -18.75 -4.09
CA GLY A 154 -37.70 -18.05 -5.33
C GLY A 154 -37.08 -16.65 -5.10
N ILE A 155 -36.52 -16.40 -3.91
CA ILE A 155 -35.90 -15.11 -3.54
C ILE A 155 -34.39 -15.29 -3.45
N LYS A 156 -33.66 -14.43 -4.15
CA LYS A 156 -32.22 -14.36 -4.08
C LYS A 156 -31.79 -13.27 -3.09
N VAL A 157 -31.15 -13.66 -2.00
CA VAL A 157 -30.49 -12.75 -1.07
C VAL A 157 -29.18 -12.31 -1.70
N THR A 158 -29.04 -11.02 -1.98
CA THR A 158 -27.85 -10.45 -2.61
C THR A 158 -26.77 -10.19 -1.57
N ARG A 159 -27.14 -9.57 -0.46
CA ARG A 159 -26.25 -9.29 0.66
C ARG A 159 -27.04 -9.03 1.93
N VAL A 160 -26.35 -9.17 3.06
CA VAL A 160 -26.87 -8.84 4.39
C VAL A 160 -25.89 -7.87 5.02
N GLU A 161 -26.41 -6.80 5.60
CA GLU A 161 -25.60 -5.79 6.29
C GLU A 161 -26.16 -5.55 7.69
N ILE A 162 -25.29 -5.56 8.68
CA ILE A 162 -25.61 -5.16 10.03
C ILE A 162 -25.48 -3.66 10.10
N SER A 163 -26.56 -2.96 10.47
CA SER A 163 -26.61 -1.49 10.53
C SER A 163 -25.93 -0.96 11.78
N ASP A 164 -26.42 -1.39 12.96
CA ASP A 164 -25.91 -0.92 14.24
C ASP A 164 -25.79 -2.06 15.25
N ILE A 165 -24.78 -1.97 16.10
CA ILE A 165 -24.60 -2.84 17.27
C ILE A 165 -24.45 -1.93 18.47
N SER A 166 -25.49 -1.87 19.27
CA SER A 166 -25.57 -1.00 20.44
C SER A 166 -25.36 -1.82 21.70
N VAL A 167 -24.36 -1.45 22.49
CA VAL A 167 -24.01 -2.08 23.77
C VAL A 167 -24.43 -1.18 24.93
N PRO A 168 -24.69 -1.72 26.12
CA PRO A 168 -24.94 -0.92 27.33
C PRO A 168 -23.76 0.00 27.65
N ALA A 169 -24.04 1.25 28.05
CA ALA A 169 -23.02 2.26 28.29
C ALA A 169 -21.97 1.88 29.36
N GLU A 170 -22.30 0.98 30.27
CA GLU A 170 -21.37 0.46 31.27
C GLU A 170 -20.31 -0.45 30.64
N ILE A 171 -20.74 -1.34 29.76
CA ILE A 171 -19.87 -2.26 29.02
C ILE A 171 -19.00 -1.48 28.04
N GLU A 172 -19.59 -0.50 27.34
CA GLU A 172 -18.85 0.37 26.42
C GLU A 172 -17.71 1.11 27.13
N ARG A 173 -17.96 1.66 28.33
CA ARG A 173 -16.90 2.32 29.13
C ARG A 173 -15.81 1.33 29.56
N ALA A 174 -16.20 0.12 30.01
CA ALA A 174 -15.23 -0.90 30.42
C ALA A 174 -14.36 -1.34 29.24
N MET A 175 -14.94 -1.57 28.07
CA MET A 175 -14.23 -1.89 26.83
C MET A 175 -13.29 -0.77 26.40
N ASN A 176 -13.73 0.49 26.46
CA ASN A 176 -12.91 1.63 26.11
C ASN A 176 -11.68 1.73 27.03
N MET A 177 -11.84 1.54 28.33
CA MET A 177 -10.72 1.51 29.29
C MET A 177 -9.76 0.32 29.02
N GLN A 178 -10.31 -0.85 28.73
CA GLN A 178 -9.49 -2.02 28.39
C GLN A 178 -8.72 -1.81 27.07
N MET A 179 -9.36 -1.29 26.03
CA MET A 179 -8.71 -0.97 24.75
C MET A 179 -7.64 0.11 24.90
N GLU A 180 -7.87 1.13 25.74
CA GLU A 180 -6.88 2.17 26.04
C GLU A 180 -5.64 1.57 26.70
N ALA A 181 -5.84 0.75 27.74
CA ALA A 181 -4.74 0.08 28.42
C ALA A 181 -3.96 -0.88 27.48
N GLU A 182 -4.66 -1.61 26.62
CA GLU A 182 -4.01 -2.48 25.62
C GLU A 182 -3.24 -1.69 24.56
N ARG A 183 -3.81 -0.59 24.07
CA ARG A 183 -3.11 0.32 23.14
C ARG A 183 -1.87 0.94 23.78
N GLU A 184 -1.96 1.37 25.01
CA GLU A 184 -0.82 1.91 25.77
C GLU A 184 0.28 0.84 25.94
N LYS A 185 -0.09 -0.37 26.35
CA LYS A 185 0.84 -1.51 26.44
C LYS A 185 1.53 -1.79 25.09
N ARG A 186 0.76 -1.89 24.01
CA ARG A 186 1.31 -2.11 22.65
C ARG A 186 2.22 -0.97 22.20
N ALA A 187 1.87 0.28 22.54
CA ALA A 187 2.70 1.45 22.23
C ALA A 187 4.05 1.38 22.97
N ILE A 188 4.05 1.03 24.27
CA ILE A 188 5.27 0.85 25.07
C ILE A 188 6.11 -0.31 24.50
N GLU A 189 5.53 -1.45 24.21
CA GLU A 189 6.23 -2.60 23.63
C GLU A 189 6.84 -2.28 22.26
N THR A 190 6.07 -1.59 21.40
CA THR A 190 6.54 -1.17 20.07
C THR A 190 7.69 -0.18 20.18
N LYS A 191 7.57 0.79 21.09
CA LYS A 191 8.63 1.77 21.37
C LYS A 191 9.90 1.09 21.88
N ALA A 192 9.78 0.21 22.88
CA ALA A 192 10.92 -0.52 23.42
C ALA A 192 11.61 -1.42 22.36
N ARG A 193 10.82 -2.03 21.46
CA ARG A 193 11.36 -2.81 20.33
C ARG A 193 12.08 -1.90 19.34
N ALA A 194 11.50 -0.76 18.98
CA ALA A 194 12.13 0.21 18.09
C ALA A 194 13.43 0.79 18.68
N ASP A 195 13.44 1.12 19.97
CA ASP A 195 14.62 1.61 20.67
C ASP A 195 15.73 0.54 20.68
N LYS A 196 15.39 -0.72 20.99
CA LYS A 196 16.34 -1.83 20.91
C LYS A 196 16.93 -1.98 19.50
N GLU A 197 16.08 -1.98 18.46
CA GLU A 197 16.55 -2.10 17.08
C GLU A 197 17.41 -0.90 16.65
N ALA A 198 17.06 0.30 17.09
CA ALA A 198 17.86 1.50 16.83
C ALA A 198 19.26 1.40 17.44
N VAL A 199 19.37 0.91 18.68
CA VAL A 199 20.68 0.68 19.35
C VAL A 199 21.49 -0.39 18.59
N ILE A 200 20.87 -1.51 18.21
CA ILE A 200 21.54 -2.57 17.45
C ILE A 200 22.05 -2.03 16.10
N ARG A 201 21.19 -1.37 15.33
CA ARG A 201 21.57 -0.81 14.02
C ARG A 201 22.67 0.24 14.14
N LYS A 202 22.63 1.05 15.20
CA LYS A 202 23.68 2.03 15.48
C LYS A 202 25.01 1.34 15.79
N ALA A 203 25.01 0.29 16.60
CA ALA A 203 26.21 -0.49 16.92
C ALA A 203 26.78 -1.21 15.70
N GLU A 204 25.91 -1.78 14.85
CA GLU A 204 26.30 -2.38 13.58
C GLU A 204 26.89 -1.35 12.62
N GLY A 205 26.29 -0.15 12.54
CA GLY A 205 26.80 0.97 11.76
C GLY A 205 28.21 1.39 12.19
N PHE A 206 28.45 1.54 13.50
CA PHE A 206 29.78 1.84 14.03
C PHE A 206 30.80 0.72 13.74
N LYS A 207 30.37 -0.54 13.91
CA LYS A 207 31.25 -1.67 13.55
C LYS A 207 31.63 -1.65 12.06
N GLN A 208 30.66 -1.41 11.19
CA GLN A 208 30.91 -1.34 9.76
C GLN A 208 31.78 -0.14 9.39
N GLU A 209 31.59 1.00 10.02
CA GLU A 209 32.45 2.18 9.84
C GLU A 209 33.90 1.88 10.22
N GLU A 210 34.15 1.21 11.37
CA GLU A 210 35.50 0.84 11.78
C GLU A 210 36.16 -0.18 10.85
N ILE A 211 35.38 -1.16 10.34
CA ILE A 211 35.87 -2.11 9.33
C ILE A 211 36.27 -1.40 8.05
N LEU A 212 35.41 -0.50 7.53
CA LEU A 212 35.71 0.26 6.34
C LEU A 212 36.91 1.21 6.50
N LYS A 213 37.06 1.83 7.68
CA LYS A 213 38.26 2.62 8.01
C LYS A 213 39.52 1.77 8.01
N ALA A 214 39.48 0.60 8.63
CA ALA A 214 40.62 -0.34 8.65
C ALA A 214 40.99 -0.79 7.23
N GLU A 215 40.02 -1.19 6.41
CA GLU A 215 40.24 -1.55 5.00
C GLU A 215 40.80 -0.38 4.18
N ALA A 216 40.32 0.83 4.43
CA ALA A 216 40.81 2.02 3.74
C ALA A 216 42.28 2.30 4.09
N ILE A 217 42.65 2.16 5.38
CA ILE A 217 44.04 2.32 5.82
C ILE A 217 44.95 1.25 5.19
N GLU A 218 44.49 -0.01 5.17
CA GLU A 218 45.23 -1.11 4.54
C GLU A 218 45.45 -0.86 3.06
N ARG A 219 44.40 -0.49 2.33
CA ARG A 219 44.51 -0.15 0.87
C ARG A 219 45.41 1.05 0.62
N MET A 220 45.37 2.07 1.51
CA MET A 220 46.28 3.21 1.40
C MET A 220 47.74 2.82 1.69
N ALA A 221 47.99 1.94 2.64
CA ALA A 221 49.32 1.42 2.95
C ALA A 221 49.86 0.58 1.79
N ASP A 222 49.04 -0.29 1.21
CA ASP A 222 49.39 -1.09 0.03
C ASP A 222 49.68 -0.21 -1.22
N ALA A 223 48.84 0.79 -1.45
CA ALA A 223 49.04 1.74 -2.54
C ALA A 223 50.37 2.53 -2.37
N LYS A 224 50.65 2.97 -1.13
CA LYS A 224 51.89 3.67 -0.81
C LYS A 224 53.12 2.76 -0.94
N ARG A 225 53.02 1.49 -0.52
CA ARG A 225 54.10 0.49 -0.75
C ARG A 225 54.33 0.29 -2.25
N TYR A 226 53.29 0.08 -3.03
CA TYR A 226 53.37 -0.07 -4.47
C TYR A 226 53.97 1.16 -5.13
N GLU A 227 53.59 2.38 -4.72
CA GLU A 227 54.17 3.63 -5.20
C GLU A 227 55.67 3.68 -4.89
N GLN A 228 56.10 3.33 -3.66
CA GLN A 228 57.52 3.30 -3.29
C GLN A 228 58.31 2.27 -4.10
N GLU A 229 57.74 1.07 -4.30
CA GLU A 229 58.35 0.04 -5.13
C GLU A 229 58.53 0.49 -6.60
N GLN A 230 57.50 1.16 -7.18
CA GLN A 230 57.60 1.71 -8.53
C GLN A 230 58.62 2.86 -8.63
N VAL A 231 58.66 3.74 -7.67
CA VAL A 231 59.65 4.82 -7.59
C VAL A 231 61.06 4.25 -7.43
N ALA A 232 61.22 3.26 -6.54
CA ALA A 232 62.56 2.61 -6.36
C ALA A 232 62.97 1.82 -7.61
N ALA A 233 62.06 1.13 -8.29
CA ALA A 233 62.31 0.48 -9.57
C ALA A 233 62.69 1.46 -10.65
N GLY A 234 61.98 2.60 -10.75
CA GLY A 234 62.31 3.71 -11.66
C GLY A 234 63.69 4.34 -11.37
N GLN A 235 64.01 4.55 -10.11
CA GLN A 235 65.31 5.07 -9.68
C GLN A 235 66.46 4.10 -10.02
N LYS A 236 66.23 2.78 -9.76
CA LYS A 236 67.20 1.75 -10.11
C LYS A 236 67.47 1.70 -11.63
N GLU A 237 66.41 1.78 -12.43
CA GLU A 237 66.55 1.77 -13.89
C GLU A 237 67.19 3.08 -14.38
N ALA A 238 66.86 4.23 -13.82
CA ALA A 238 67.52 5.47 -14.09
C ALA A 238 69.02 5.44 -13.72
N MET A 239 69.36 4.89 -12.55
CA MET A 239 70.76 4.67 -12.15
C MET A 239 71.53 3.73 -13.10
N ARG A 240 70.84 2.65 -13.57
CA ARG A 240 71.44 1.71 -14.52
C ARG A 240 71.74 2.43 -15.84
N LEU A 241 70.79 3.19 -16.38
CA LEU A 241 70.96 3.97 -17.60
C LEU A 241 72.07 5.06 -17.46
N ILE A 242 72.14 5.71 -16.31
CA ILE A 242 73.17 6.68 -15.99
C ILE A 242 74.54 6.00 -15.95
N ASN A 243 74.66 4.84 -15.23
CA ASN A 243 75.97 4.11 -15.20
C ASN A 243 76.37 3.58 -16.54
N GLU A 244 75.45 3.14 -17.40
CA GLU A 244 75.71 2.71 -18.76
C GLU A 244 76.21 3.90 -19.63
N SER A 245 75.58 5.07 -19.47
CA SER A 245 75.98 6.31 -20.11
C SER A 245 77.34 6.83 -19.61
N MET A 246 77.67 6.70 -18.32
CA MET A 246 78.93 7.08 -17.70
C MET A 246 80.11 6.23 -18.16
N SER A 247 79.91 5.00 -18.59
CA SER A 247 80.94 4.12 -19.14
C SER A 247 81.46 4.64 -20.49
N TYR A 248 80.69 5.49 -21.17
CA TYR A 248 81.05 6.09 -22.48
C TYR A 248 81.63 7.50 -22.42
N ASN A 249 81.40 8.29 -21.36
CA ASN A 249 81.91 9.69 -21.31
C ASN A 249 82.12 10.15 -19.84
N LYS A 250 83.35 10.41 -19.44
CA LYS A 250 83.74 10.84 -18.08
C LYS A 250 83.19 12.21 -17.68
N ASP A 251 82.95 13.10 -18.64
CA ASP A 251 82.47 14.48 -18.36
C ASP A 251 80.98 14.53 -18.03
N ALA A 252 80.23 13.48 -18.34
CA ALA A 252 78.81 13.38 -18.00
C ALA A 252 78.57 13.24 -16.50
N SER A 253 79.50 12.71 -15.73
CA SER A 253 79.40 12.53 -14.27
C SER A 253 79.45 13.88 -13.52
N GLU A 254 80.30 14.81 -13.94
CA GLU A 254 80.40 16.15 -13.36
C GLU A 254 79.13 16.97 -13.62
N PHE A 255 78.56 16.84 -14.81
CA PHE A 255 77.31 17.53 -15.14
C PHE A 255 76.13 17.03 -14.35
N LEU A 256 75.98 15.71 -14.11
CA LEU A 256 74.93 15.15 -13.30
C LEU A 256 75.02 15.51 -11.81
N LEU A 257 76.25 15.49 -11.26
CA LEU A 257 76.53 15.93 -9.91
C LEU A 257 76.21 17.43 -9.71
N ALA A 258 76.52 18.25 -10.72
CA ALA A 258 76.16 19.67 -10.71
C ALA A 258 74.65 19.88 -10.78
N LYS A 259 73.89 19.11 -11.61
CA LYS A 259 72.47 19.17 -11.73
C LYS A 259 71.73 18.72 -10.41
N ASP A 260 72.23 17.65 -9.79
CA ASP A 260 71.64 17.16 -8.53
C ASP A 260 71.90 18.13 -7.35
N ARG A 261 73.09 18.79 -7.36
CA ARG A 261 73.39 19.88 -6.40
C ARG A 261 72.42 21.05 -6.61
N ILE A 262 72.17 21.48 -7.84
CA ILE A 262 71.23 22.56 -8.17
C ILE A 262 69.79 22.19 -7.78
N ALA A 263 69.34 20.93 -8.01
CA ALA A 263 68.03 20.44 -7.64
C ALA A 263 67.86 20.39 -6.09
N ALA A 264 68.91 19.98 -5.38
CA ALA A 264 68.90 19.99 -3.92
C ALA A 264 68.82 21.41 -3.35
N PHE A 265 69.54 22.39 -3.94
CA PHE A 265 69.44 23.79 -3.58
C PHE A 265 68.06 24.38 -3.85
N LYS A 266 67.45 24.02 -4.97
CA LYS A 266 66.11 24.45 -5.34
C LYS A 266 65.06 23.90 -4.34
N ALA A 267 65.15 22.63 -4.00
CA ALA A 267 64.26 22.01 -3.00
C ALA A 267 64.43 22.63 -1.61
N LEU A 268 65.64 23.00 -1.24
CA LEU A 268 65.92 23.70 0.02
C LEU A 268 65.35 25.14 0.02
N ALA A 269 65.44 25.82 -1.10
CA ALA A 269 64.87 27.18 -1.25
C ALA A 269 63.33 27.17 -1.26
N GLU A 270 62.70 26.12 -1.78
CA GLU A 270 61.25 25.93 -1.81
C GLU A 270 60.69 25.46 -0.44
N SER A 271 61.50 24.89 0.45
CA SER A 271 61.05 24.35 1.73
C SER A 271 60.69 25.38 2.79
N GLY A 272 60.98 26.66 2.60
CA GLY A 272 60.59 27.79 3.47
C GLY A 272 61.13 27.72 4.90
N SER A 273 62.05 26.84 5.21
CA SER A 273 62.64 26.65 6.56
C SER A 273 63.68 27.72 6.83
N THR A 274 63.47 28.46 7.94
CA THR A 274 64.36 29.59 8.37
C THR A 274 65.59 29.10 9.16
N ASP A 275 65.94 27.82 9.07
CA ASP A 275 67.06 27.27 9.80
C ASP A 275 68.42 27.65 9.12
N LYS A 276 69.36 28.00 9.97
CA LYS A 276 70.70 28.45 9.55
C LYS A 276 71.38 27.35 8.73
N MET A 277 71.53 27.58 7.42
CA MET A 277 72.21 26.67 6.51
C MET A 277 73.73 26.85 6.66
N ILE A 278 74.43 25.84 7.15
CA ILE A 278 75.88 25.80 7.15
C ILE A 278 76.35 25.27 5.80
N LEU A 279 76.80 26.14 4.89
CA LEU A 279 77.33 25.75 3.59
C LEU A 279 78.84 25.49 3.72
N PRO A 280 79.36 24.38 3.11
CA PRO A 280 80.77 24.17 3.01
C PRO A 280 81.40 25.30 2.20
N TYR A 281 82.64 25.65 2.54
CA TYR A 281 83.43 26.82 1.94
C TYR A 281 83.50 26.77 0.43
N ASP A 282 83.62 25.59 -0.21
CA ASP A 282 83.64 25.39 -1.66
C ASP A 282 82.36 25.80 -2.40
N VAL A 283 81.19 25.70 -1.72
CA VAL A 283 79.93 26.12 -2.31
C VAL A 283 79.71 27.64 -2.18
N ALA A 284 80.22 28.23 -1.12
CA ALA A 284 80.16 29.68 -0.92
C ALA A 284 80.94 30.44 -1.98
N GLN A 285 82.10 29.93 -2.48
CA GLN A 285 82.84 30.54 -3.59
C GLN A 285 82.08 30.44 -4.93
N MET A 286 81.35 29.38 -5.21
CA MET A 286 80.54 29.25 -6.43
C MET A 286 79.35 30.21 -6.49
N VAL A 287 78.75 30.48 -5.36
CA VAL A 287 77.61 31.41 -5.27
C VAL A 287 78.05 32.87 -5.38
N GLY A 288 79.31 33.18 -4.90
CA GLY A 288 79.83 34.53 -4.97
C GLY A 288 80.28 34.99 -6.35
N SER A 289 80.43 34.10 -7.34
CA SER A 289 80.94 34.44 -8.70
C SER A 289 79.79 34.66 -9.71
N THR A 290 78.56 34.50 -9.39
CA THR A 290 77.45 34.74 -10.32
C THR A 290 76.55 35.86 -9.79
N SER A 291 76.70 37.07 -10.34
CA SER A 291 75.90 38.28 -10.06
C SER A 291 74.38 38.10 -10.37
N VAL A 292 73.96 36.93 -10.83
CA VAL A 292 72.55 36.60 -11.18
C VAL A 292 71.76 36.07 -9.98
N LEU A 293 72.41 35.57 -8.93
CA LEU A 293 71.71 35.04 -7.73
C LEU A 293 71.43 36.11 -6.68
N GLY A 294 72.12 37.27 -6.74
CA GLY A 294 71.90 38.37 -5.82
C GLY A 294 70.51 39.01 -5.91
N ASP A 295 69.99 39.14 -7.12
CA ASP A 295 68.67 39.76 -7.36
C ASP A 295 67.48 38.90 -7.01
N ALA A 296 67.64 37.58 -7.02
CA ALA A 296 66.54 36.66 -6.58
C ALA A 296 66.39 36.55 -5.05
N PHE A 297 67.49 36.73 -4.31
CA PHE A 297 67.45 36.62 -2.85
C PHE A 297 66.99 37.93 -2.14
N PHE A 298 67.27 39.12 -2.75
CA PHE A 298 66.91 40.42 -2.16
C PHE A 298 65.48 40.88 -2.50
N LYS A 299 64.85 40.38 -3.57
CA LYS A 299 63.47 40.73 -3.92
C LYS A 299 62.37 39.99 -3.11
N GLY A 300 62.71 38.91 -2.37
CA GLY A 300 61.77 38.12 -1.54
C GLY A 300 61.51 38.70 -0.14
N VAL A 301 62.32 39.67 0.31
CA VAL A 301 62.29 40.18 1.71
C VAL A 301 61.46 41.47 1.89
N SER A 302 61.02 42.12 0.80
CA SER A 302 60.38 43.43 0.84
C SER A 302 58.87 43.41 0.55
N ASN A 303 58.10 42.39 0.97
CA ASN A 303 56.64 42.50 0.93
C ASN A 303 56.01 41.74 2.15
N GLY A 304 56.41 42.11 3.33
CA GLY A 304 55.67 41.81 4.56
C GLY A 304 54.99 43.08 5.04
N ASN A 305 53.80 43.33 4.65
CA ASN A 305 52.98 44.45 5.14
C ASN A 305 52.48 44.14 6.59
N PRO A 306 52.82 44.97 7.60
CA PRO A 306 52.25 44.85 8.90
C PRO A 306 51.01 45.73 8.99
N ASN A 307 49.83 45.19 8.79
CA ASN A 307 48.56 45.70 9.30
C ASN A 307 47.35 44.87 8.83
N SER A 308 46.86 44.00 9.68
CA SER A 308 45.42 43.88 9.92
C SER A 308 45.20 43.10 11.20
N LEU A 309 44.58 43.77 12.08
CA LEU A 309 43.96 43.35 13.35
C LEU A 309 42.98 42.15 13.15
#